data_72e0c55eecc9371144dfb58d810423c3
#
_entry.id   72e0c55eecc9371144dfb58d810423c3
#
_cell.length_a   1.000
_cell.length_b   1.000
_cell.length_c   1.000
_cell.angle_alpha   90.00
_cell.angle_beta   90.00
_cell.angle_gamma   90.00
#
_symmetry.space_group_name_H-M   'P 1'
#
loop_
_entity.id
_entity.type
_entity.pdbx_description
1 polymer ?
#
loop_
_entity_poly.entity_id
_entity_poly.type
_entity_poly.pdbx_seq_one_letter_code
_entity_poly.pdbx_strand_id
1 'polypeptide(L)'
;MTSLQPQIASVNEIRSHFPALERVHNGYSVAYFDGPGGTQVPRYVVEKMADYLYHHNANTHWAYPTSAETDAALEHAREVYAQFLNASPTEIAFGANMTTLTLHLSRSLSLNYQPGDEIVVTELEHHANIDPWRRLAVERGVTIRTVGIDTATGQINRDDLERSIGPKTKLVAIGAASNALGTINDVKSVIAMAHSAGALVFVDAVHYAPHALIDVKELDCDFMGMSAYKFYGPHIGVLFAKREHYEQINFPRLVPAPDYAPENAESGTMNHEGMVGAAAAVEYLASLGGGVSLRENLRNVFHETHTRNATLFARLWNALSSMPRVKLYGPPPDSARTPTLAFTIDGYTSTDAAGRLSEKGLFLSHGDFYAYTIVERLGLHPEGFIRAGCGIYTTESEIDRLIDAVGQL
;
A
#
# COMPACT_ATOMS: atom_id res chain seq x y z
N MET A 1 -31.73 -17.95 14.23
CA MET A 1 -30.49 -18.63 13.83
C MET A 1 -29.39 -17.59 13.85
N THR A 2 -28.59 -17.54 14.91
CA THR A 2 -27.39 -16.70 14.98
C THR A 2 -26.43 -17.24 13.91
N SER A 3 -26.18 -16.45 12.85
CA SER A 3 -25.11 -16.72 11.93
C SER A 3 -23.81 -16.72 12.73
N LEU A 4 -23.21 -17.89 12.95
CA LEU A 4 -21.82 -17.96 13.39
C LEU A 4 -21.01 -17.19 12.36
N GLN A 5 -20.51 -16.02 12.71
CA GLN A 5 -19.53 -15.33 11.87
C GLN A 5 -18.31 -16.25 11.75
N PRO A 6 -17.72 -16.40 10.57
CA PRO A 6 -16.55 -17.24 10.41
C PRO A 6 -15.42 -16.66 11.26
N GLN A 7 -15.01 -17.41 12.25
CA GLN A 7 -13.99 -17.01 13.19
C GLN A 7 -12.63 -17.10 12.50
N ILE A 8 -11.91 -15.99 12.37
CA ILE A 8 -10.52 -16.01 11.90
C ILE A 8 -9.59 -16.52 13.01
N ALA A 9 -8.36 -16.88 12.66
CA ALA A 9 -7.30 -17.24 13.60
C ALA A 9 -7.14 -16.16 14.68
N SER A 10 -6.90 -16.58 15.93
CA SER A 10 -6.68 -15.65 17.05
C SER A 10 -5.41 -14.82 16.87
N VAL A 11 -5.33 -13.62 17.46
CA VAL A 11 -4.13 -12.78 17.38
C VAL A 11 -2.87 -13.51 17.88
N ASN A 12 -2.98 -14.35 18.91
CA ASN A 12 -1.85 -15.13 19.41
C ASN A 12 -1.40 -16.21 18.43
N GLU A 13 -2.33 -16.86 17.76
CA GLU A 13 -2.05 -17.82 16.69
C GLU A 13 -1.39 -17.10 15.51
N ILE A 14 -1.95 -15.98 15.03
CA ILE A 14 -1.35 -15.17 13.98
C ILE A 14 0.08 -14.78 14.35
N ARG A 15 0.33 -14.32 15.55
CA ARG A 15 1.67 -13.90 16.03
C ARG A 15 2.70 -15.02 15.99
N SER A 16 2.30 -16.27 16.27
CA SER A 16 3.19 -17.42 16.24
C SER A 16 3.76 -17.72 14.85
N HIS A 17 3.15 -17.19 13.81
CA HIS A 17 3.61 -17.32 12.41
C HIS A 17 4.73 -16.33 12.06
N PHE A 18 5.01 -15.32 12.89
CA PHE A 18 5.96 -14.25 12.62
C PHE A 18 7.20 -14.34 13.53
N PRO A 19 8.32 -14.94 13.07
CA PRO A 19 9.52 -15.09 13.90
C PRO A 19 10.10 -13.76 14.42
N ALA A 20 9.92 -12.67 13.68
CA ALA A 20 10.40 -11.34 14.07
C ALA A 20 9.78 -10.85 15.40
N LEU A 21 8.58 -11.34 15.78
CA LEU A 21 7.90 -10.95 17.01
C LEU A 21 8.51 -11.60 18.27
N GLU A 22 9.41 -12.57 18.11
CA GLU A 22 10.19 -13.19 19.21
C GLU A 22 11.38 -12.31 19.63
N ARG A 23 11.64 -11.23 18.88
CA ARG A 23 12.78 -10.34 19.15
C ARG A 23 12.65 -9.66 20.50
N VAL A 24 13.79 -9.63 21.24
CA VAL A 24 13.95 -8.85 22.46
C VAL A 24 15.00 -7.75 22.22
N HIS A 25 14.73 -6.54 22.67
CA HIS A 25 15.63 -5.40 22.63
C HIS A 25 15.69 -4.72 24.00
N ASN A 26 16.88 -4.55 24.57
CA ASN A 26 17.12 -3.98 25.91
C ASN A 26 16.26 -4.64 27.01
N GLY A 27 16.00 -5.95 26.92
CA GLY A 27 15.15 -6.68 27.88
C GLY A 27 13.65 -6.56 27.64
N TYR A 28 13.20 -5.80 26.63
CA TYR A 28 11.79 -5.67 26.26
C TYR A 28 11.46 -6.53 25.03
N SER A 29 10.33 -7.21 25.02
CA SER A 29 9.76 -7.81 23.81
C SER A 29 9.45 -6.69 22.82
N VAL A 30 9.89 -6.84 21.56
CA VAL A 30 9.70 -5.80 20.55
C VAL A 30 8.24 -5.77 20.07
N ALA A 31 7.67 -4.57 20.01
CA ALA A 31 6.40 -4.25 19.37
C ALA A 31 6.66 -3.45 18.09
N TYR A 32 6.19 -3.97 16.96
CA TYR A 32 6.38 -3.33 15.64
C TYR A 32 5.17 -2.48 15.29
N PHE A 33 5.35 -1.17 15.32
CA PHE A 33 4.37 -0.15 14.89
C PHE A 33 4.76 0.52 13.57
N ASP A 34 5.79 0.00 12.90
CA ASP A 34 6.32 0.52 11.64
C ASP A 34 5.62 -0.07 10.40
N GLY A 35 4.54 -0.82 10.58
CA GLY A 35 3.75 -1.42 9.49
C GLY A 35 3.47 -0.52 8.29
N PRO A 36 3.14 0.79 8.47
CA PRO A 36 3.01 1.71 7.35
C PRO A 36 4.31 1.90 6.54
N GLY A 37 5.47 1.63 7.11
CA GLY A 37 6.78 1.57 6.45
C GLY A 37 7.06 0.24 5.76
N GLY A 38 6.59 -0.86 6.35
CA GLY A 38 6.73 -2.24 5.89
C GLY A 38 6.37 -3.22 7.00
N THR A 39 5.65 -4.28 6.68
CA THR A 39 5.21 -5.27 7.67
C THR A 39 6.28 -6.33 7.92
N GLN A 40 6.18 -7.04 9.05
CA GLN A 40 6.93 -8.27 9.25
C GLN A 40 6.40 -9.37 8.33
N VAL A 41 7.24 -10.38 8.03
CA VAL A 41 6.92 -11.43 7.08
C VAL A 41 6.67 -12.75 7.82
N PRO A 42 5.56 -13.48 7.55
CA PRO A 42 5.29 -14.75 8.19
C PRO A 42 6.20 -15.85 7.61
N ARG A 43 6.47 -16.87 8.42
CA ARG A 43 7.30 -18.03 8.06
C ARG A 43 6.88 -18.66 6.72
N TYR A 44 5.59 -18.84 6.51
CA TYR A 44 5.03 -19.43 5.30
C TYR A 44 5.53 -18.76 4.01
N VAL A 45 5.59 -17.44 3.97
CA VAL A 45 6.07 -16.69 2.79
C VAL A 45 7.54 -16.99 2.50
N VAL A 46 8.38 -16.98 3.54
CA VAL A 46 9.81 -17.26 3.40
C VAL A 46 10.05 -18.71 2.97
N GLU A 47 9.30 -19.67 3.54
CA GLU A 47 9.38 -21.08 3.17
C GLU A 47 8.97 -21.32 1.70
N LYS A 48 7.95 -20.64 1.20
CA LYS A 48 7.56 -20.73 -0.22
C LYS A 48 8.63 -20.18 -1.16
N MET A 49 9.26 -19.04 -0.80
CA MET A 49 10.36 -18.48 -1.56
C MET A 49 11.59 -19.40 -1.55
N ALA A 50 11.92 -19.97 -0.38
CA ALA A 50 13.03 -20.89 -0.23
C ALA A 50 12.81 -22.19 -1.02
N ASP A 51 11.60 -22.76 -0.97
CA ASP A 51 11.22 -23.95 -1.71
C ASP A 51 11.39 -23.75 -3.22
N TYR A 52 10.89 -22.61 -3.75
CA TYR A 52 11.09 -22.26 -5.15
C TYR A 52 12.57 -22.20 -5.53
N LEU A 53 13.39 -21.49 -4.75
CA LEU A 53 14.81 -21.35 -5.03
C LEU A 53 15.58 -22.67 -4.94
N TYR A 54 15.21 -23.57 -4.03
CA TYR A 54 15.89 -24.84 -3.84
C TYR A 54 15.51 -25.88 -4.89
N HIS A 55 14.26 -25.90 -5.37
CA HIS A 55 13.75 -27.04 -6.10
C HIS A 55 13.22 -26.71 -7.51
N HIS A 56 12.82 -25.44 -7.77
CA HIS A 56 12.09 -25.05 -8.99
C HIS A 56 12.77 -23.95 -9.80
N ASN A 57 13.89 -23.38 -9.31
CA ASN A 57 14.53 -22.22 -9.91
C ASN A 57 15.01 -22.48 -11.33
N ALA A 58 14.36 -21.85 -12.31
CA ALA A 58 14.72 -21.90 -13.73
C ALA A 58 14.26 -20.64 -14.45
N ASN A 59 14.75 -20.41 -15.67
CA ASN A 59 14.13 -19.46 -16.61
C ASN A 59 12.85 -20.06 -17.21
N THR A 60 12.00 -19.22 -17.73
CA THR A 60 10.71 -19.50 -18.32
C THR A 60 10.78 -20.06 -19.75
N HIS A 61 9.73 -20.74 -20.17
CA HIS A 61 9.45 -21.15 -21.57
C HIS A 61 10.45 -22.11 -22.21
N TRP A 62 11.15 -22.91 -21.42
CA TRP A 62 12.05 -23.96 -21.90
C TRP A 62 11.40 -25.35 -21.82
N ALA A 63 11.86 -26.25 -22.66
CA ALA A 63 11.28 -27.61 -22.77
C ALA A 63 11.84 -28.60 -21.73
N TYR A 64 11.93 -28.21 -20.44
CA TYR A 64 12.33 -29.10 -19.35
C TYR A 64 11.50 -28.80 -18.07
N PRO A 65 11.38 -29.80 -17.15
CA PRO A 65 10.40 -29.72 -16.04
C PRO A 65 10.47 -28.50 -15.17
N THR A 66 11.65 -28.10 -14.67
CA THR A 66 11.77 -26.95 -13.77
C THR A 66 11.41 -25.62 -14.44
N SER A 67 11.57 -25.49 -15.76
CA SER A 67 11.08 -24.31 -16.49
C SER A 67 9.54 -24.28 -16.56
N ALA A 68 8.92 -25.44 -16.81
CA ALA A 68 7.46 -25.52 -16.79
C ALA A 68 6.87 -25.28 -15.37
N GLU A 69 7.59 -25.70 -14.33
CA GLU A 69 7.25 -25.42 -12.93
C GLU A 69 7.36 -23.93 -12.62
N THR A 70 8.39 -23.25 -13.14
CA THR A 70 8.51 -21.79 -13.04
C THR A 70 7.37 -21.09 -13.76
N ASP A 71 7.05 -21.46 -15.02
CA ASP A 71 5.92 -20.89 -15.75
C ASP A 71 4.61 -21.02 -14.95
N ALA A 72 4.35 -22.21 -14.42
CA ALA A 72 3.17 -22.46 -13.58
C ALA A 72 3.16 -21.63 -12.29
N ALA A 73 4.32 -21.43 -11.63
CA ALA A 73 4.42 -20.64 -10.42
C ALA A 73 4.14 -19.15 -10.67
N LEU A 74 4.62 -18.61 -11.79
CA LEU A 74 4.39 -17.21 -12.16
C LEU A 74 2.94 -16.96 -12.59
N GLU A 75 2.33 -17.89 -13.32
CA GLU A 75 0.91 -17.84 -13.67
C GLU A 75 0.04 -17.91 -12.42
N HIS A 76 0.34 -18.84 -11.51
CA HIS A 76 -0.34 -18.93 -10.21
C HIS A 76 -0.25 -17.61 -9.41
N ALA A 77 0.90 -16.95 -9.41
CA ALA A 77 1.04 -15.66 -8.75
C ALA A 77 0.09 -14.61 -9.34
N ARG A 78 -0.09 -14.58 -10.67
CA ARG A 78 -1.06 -13.69 -11.33
C ARG A 78 -2.51 -14.06 -10.97
N GLU A 79 -2.84 -15.34 -10.91
CA GLU A 79 -4.17 -15.82 -10.52
C GLU A 79 -4.52 -15.44 -9.08
N VAL A 80 -3.57 -15.58 -8.15
CA VAL A 80 -3.75 -15.18 -6.75
C VAL A 80 -4.02 -13.68 -6.62
N TYR A 81 -3.25 -12.84 -7.33
CA TYR A 81 -3.47 -11.40 -7.33
C TYR A 81 -4.75 -10.99 -8.06
N ALA A 82 -5.12 -11.70 -9.13
CA ALA A 82 -6.39 -11.50 -9.79
C ALA A 82 -7.57 -11.75 -8.82
N GLN A 83 -7.51 -12.80 -8.01
CA GLN A 83 -8.50 -13.05 -6.97
C GLN A 83 -8.43 -12.01 -5.84
N PHE A 84 -7.25 -11.58 -5.43
CA PHE A 84 -7.06 -10.53 -4.41
C PHE A 84 -7.73 -9.22 -4.82
N LEU A 85 -7.62 -8.83 -6.09
CA LEU A 85 -8.14 -7.57 -6.63
C LEU A 85 -9.52 -7.67 -7.30
N ASN A 86 -10.06 -8.87 -7.47
CA ASN A 86 -11.22 -9.16 -8.33
C ASN A 86 -10.97 -8.77 -9.80
N ALA A 87 -9.79 -9.09 -10.31
CA ALA A 87 -9.32 -8.82 -11.67
C ALA A 87 -9.24 -10.11 -12.51
N SER A 88 -8.67 -10.00 -13.71
CA SER A 88 -8.20 -11.12 -14.53
C SER A 88 -6.67 -11.27 -14.39
N PRO A 89 -6.09 -12.48 -14.49
CA PRO A 89 -4.65 -12.68 -14.49
C PRO A 89 -3.91 -11.84 -15.56
N THR A 90 -4.53 -11.60 -16.70
CA THR A 90 -3.99 -10.77 -17.79
C THR A 90 -4.01 -9.27 -17.49
N GLU A 91 -4.53 -8.86 -16.33
CA GLU A 91 -4.55 -7.48 -15.85
C GLU A 91 -3.51 -7.24 -14.73
N ILE A 92 -2.67 -8.25 -14.41
CA ILE A 92 -1.71 -8.20 -13.30
C ILE A 92 -0.28 -8.30 -13.85
N ALA A 93 0.49 -7.21 -13.73
CA ALA A 93 1.92 -7.20 -14.00
C ALA A 93 2.72 -7.04 -12.69
N PHE A 94 3.94 -7.58 -12.68
CA PHE A 94 4.84 -7.46 -11.55
C PHE A 94 6.04 -6.55 -11.87
N GLY A 95 6.74 -6.09 -10.83
CA GLY A 95 7.94 -5.29 -10.95
C GLY A 95 8.66 -5.18 -9.60
N ALA A 96 9.76 -4.44 -9.56
CA ALA A 96 10.57 -4.34 -8.35
C ALA A 96 9.82 -3.72 -7.16
N ASN A 97 8.99 -2.73 -7.40
CA ASN A 97 8.11 -2.06 -6.42
C ASN A 97 7.14 -1.12 -7.16
N MET A 98 6.12 -0.61 -6.45
CA MET A 98 5.14 0.31 -7.04
C MET A 98 5.81 1.54 -7.66
N THR A 99 6.79 2.16 -7.00
CA THR A 99 7.49 3.35 -7.52
C THR A 99 8.10 3.10 -8.90
N THR A 100 8.80 1.97 -9.08
CA THR A 100 9.40 1.59 -10.36
C THR A 100 8.33 1.35 -11.44
N LEU A 101 7.23 0.70 -11.07
CA LEU A 101 6.11 0.45 -11.97
C LEU A 101 5.42 1.76 -12.38
N THR A 102 5.22 2.71 -11.44
CA THR A 102 4.64 4.02 -11.75
C THR A 102 5.55 4.84 -12.68
N LEU A 103 6.88 4.80 -12.44
CA LEU A 103 7.86 5.44 -13.35
C LEU A 103 7.83 4.81 -14.75
N HIS A 104 7.71 3.49 -14.84
CA HIS A 104 7.62 2.79 -16.12
C HIS A 104 6.31 3.12 -16.84
N LEU A 105 5.17 3.10 -16.13
CA LEU A 105 3.87 3.46 -16.67
C LEU A 105 3.84 4.93 -17.12
N SER A 106 4.34 5.87 -16.31
CA SER A 106 4.35 7.30 -16.66
C SER A 106 5.17 7.57 -17.92
N ARG A 107 6.32 6.91 -18.07
CA ARG A 107 7.16 6.98 -19.26
C ARG A 107 6.43 6.44 -20.50
N SER A 108 5.70 5.34 -20.34
CA SER A 108 4.92 4.71 -21.44
C SER A 108 3.76 5.59 -21.87
N LEU A 109 3.01 6.14 -20.92
CA LEU A 109 1.90 7.06 -21.16
C LEU A 109 2.36 8.39 -21.76
N SER A 110 3.60 8.83 -21.47
CA SER A 110 4.13 10.11 -21.96
C SER A 110 4.07 10.27 -23.47
N LEU A 111 4.08 9.17 -24.21
CA LEU A 111 3.99 9.19 -25.67
C LEU A 111 2.64 9.70 -26.19
N ASN A 112 1.59 9.62 -25.38
CA ASN A 112 0.22 10.01 -25.71
C ASN A 112 -0.14 11.43 -25.23
N TYR A 113 0.78 12.12 -24.54
CA TYR A 113 0.52 13.45 -23.97
C TYR A 113 1.21 14.56 -24.76
N GLN A 114 0.57 15.73 -24.77
CA GLN A 114 1.01 16.90 -25.52
C GLN A 114 0.90 18.18 -24.68
N PRO A 115 1.57 19.27 -25.08
CA PRO A 115 1.46 20.56 -24.38
C PRO A 115 0.02 21.03 -24.27
N GLY A 116 -0.37 21.42 -23.05
CA GLY A 116 -1.72 21.87 -22.73
C GLY A 116 -2.63 20.80 -22.13
N ASP A 117 -2.24 19.52 -22.15
CA ASP A 117 -2.86 18.48 -21.35
C ASP A 117 -2.58 18.70 -19.85
N GLU A 118 -3.41 18.15 -18.98
CA GLU A 118 -3.31 18.30 -17.54
C GLU A 118 -3.31 16.94 -16.83
N ILE A 119 -2.51 16.84 -15.76
CA ILE A 119 -2.53 15.72 -14.82
C ILE A 119 -2.88 16.28 -13.43
N VAL A 120 -3.83 15.65 -12.75
CA VAL A 120 -4.26 16.00 -11.40
C VAL A 120 -3.59 15.08 -10.40
N VAL A 121 -2.94 15.65 -9.37
CA VAL A 121 -2.41 14.97 -8.19
C VAL A 121 -2.92 15.65 -6.93
N THR A 122 -2.71 15.05 -5.74
CA THR A 122 -3.10 15.69 -4.48
C THR A 122 -1.90 15.99 -3.58
N GLU A 123 -2.06 16.90 -2.62
CA GLU A 123 -1.04 17.18 -1.59
C GLU A 123 -0.87 16.01 -0.60
N LEU A 124 -1.80 15.04 -0.61
CA LEU A 124 -1.82 13.91 0.33
C LEU A 124 -1.01 12.69 -0.15
N GLU A 125 -0.47 12.76 -1.37
CA GLU A 125 0.19 11.64 -2.02
C GLU A 125 1.57 11.30 -1.43
N HIS A 126 1.92 10.03 -1.46
CA HIS A 126 3.33 9.62 -1.46
C HIS A 126 4.01 10.10 -2.76
N HIS A 127 5.26 10.56 -2.69
CA HIS A 127 5.96 11.13 -3.87
C HIS A 127 6.17 10.12 -5.02
N ALA A 128 6.05 8.81 -4.77
CA ALA A 128 5.97 7.81 -5.84
C ALA A 128 4.72 7.97 -6.73
N ASN A 129 3.68 8.67 -6.24
CA ASN A 129 2.47 9.02 -6.99
C ASN A 129 2.42 10.51 -7.38
N ILE A 130 3.53 11.25 -7.28
CA ILE A 130 3.67 12.64 -7.72
C ILE A 130 4.78 12.77 -8.76
N ASP A 131 6.01 12.36 -8.39
CA ASP A 131 7.21 12.70 -9.17
C ASP A 131 7.29 12.01 -10.53
N PRO A 132 6.79 10.76 -10.73
CA PRO A 132 6.70 10.18 -12.07
C PRO A 132 5.85 11.02 -13.03
N TRP A 133 4.75 11.59 -12.54
CA TRP A 133 3.86 12.45 -13.31
C TRP A 133 4.45 13.84 -13.55
N ARG A 134 5.13 14.41 -12.54
CA ARG A 134 5.88 15.66 -12.71
C ARG A 134 6.98 15.53 -13.75
N ARG A 135 7.67 14.37 -13.77
CA ARG A 135 8.69 14.10 -14.79
C ARG A 135 8.10 14.06 -16.18
N LEU A 136 7.00 13.32 -16.36
CA LEU A 136 6.23 13.30 -17.62
C LEU A 136 5.81 14.71 -18.01
N ALA A 137 5.29 15.50 -17.07
CA ALA A 137 4.81 16.86 -17.32
C ALA A 137 5.92 17.77 -17.87
N VAL A 138 7.11 17.74 -17.27
CA VAL A 138 8.28 18.51 -17.72
C VAL A 138 8.70 18.08 -19.15
N GLU A 139 8.72 16.78 -19.43
CA GLU A 139 9.17 16.25 -20.71
C GLU A 139 8.19 16.53 -21.86
N ARG A 140 6.90 16.69 -21.58
CA ARG A 140 5.83 16.83 -22.57
C ARG A 140 5.12 18.18 -22.58
N GLY A 141 5.49 19.10 -21.69
CA GLY A 141 4.80 20.40 -21.56
C GLY A 141 3.38 20.27 -21.02
N VAL A 142 3.12 19.23 -20.23
CA VAL A 142 1.86 18.97 -19.54
C VAL A 142 1.80 19.80 -18.24
N THR A 143 0.61 20.19 -17.82
CA THR A 143 0.43 20.96 -16.56
C THR A 143 0.05 20.01 -15.43
N ILE A 144 0.77 20.08 -14.29
CA ILE A 144 0.34 19.43 -13.05
C ILE A 144 -0.63 20.35 -12.31
N ARG A 145 -1.84 19.83 -12.02
CA ARG A 145 -2.81 20.43 -11.09
C ARG A 145 -2.68 19.73 -9.74
N THR A 146 -2.33 20.46 -8.70
CA THR A 146 -2.21 19.89 -7.35
C THR A 146 -3.42 20.32 -6.53
N VAL A 147 -4.21 19.34 -6.10
CA VAL A 147 -5.38 19.53 -5.24
C VAL A 147 -4.93 19.68 -3.80
N GLY A 148 -5.37 20.75 -3.14
CA GLY A 148 -5.05 21.03 -1.76
C GLY A 148 -5.78 20.12 -0.77
N ILE A 149 -5.30 20.14 0.47
CA ILE A 149 -5.93 19.46 1.61
C ILE A 149 -6.42 20.48 2.65
N ASP A 150 -7.38 20.06 3.45
CA ASP A 150 -7.68 20.70 4.74
C ASP A 150 -6.71 20.15 5.80
N THR A 151 -5.79 20.99 6.26
CA THR A 151 -4.77 20.60 7.25
C THR A 151 -5.34 20.30 8.64
N ALA A 152 -6.56 20.76 8.95
CA ALA A 152 -7.21 20.49 10.23
C ALA A 152 -7.80 19.06 10.27
N THR A 153 -8.31 18.58 9.13
CA THR A 153 -8.94 17.27 9.03
C THR A 153 -8.03 16.21 8.37
N GLY A 154 -7.02 16.64 7.64
CA GLY A 154 -6.16 15.75 6.83
C GLY A 154 -6.89 15.15 5.63
N GLN A 155 -7.97 15.79 5.15
CA GLN A 155 -8.77 15.34 4.02
C GLN A 155 -8.50 16.18 2.77
N ILE A 156 -8.69 15.60 1.59
CA ILE A 156 -8.61 16.31 0.31
C ILE A 156 -9.72 17.37 0.24
N ASN A 157 -9.39 18.56 -0.22
CA ASN A 157 -10.36 19.62 -0.48
C ASN A 157 -11.23 19.25 -1.71
N ARG A 158 -12.47 18.88 -1.46
CA ARG A 158 -13.39 18.40 -2.50
C ARG A 158 -13.69 19.46 -3.57
N ASP A 159 -13.92 20.69 -3.16
CA ASP A 159 -14.23 21.78 -4.11
C ASP A 159 -13.04 22.08 -5.01
N ASP A 160 -11.82 21.96 -4.48
CA ASP A 160 -10.59 22.12 -5.23
C ASP A 160 -10.39 20.97 -6.22
N LEU A 161 -10.68 19.73 -5.81
CA LEU A 161 -10.66 18.55 -6.67
C LEU A 161 -11.64 18.71 -7.85
N GLU A 162 -12.88 19.10 -7.57
CA GLU A 162 -13.91 19.31 -8.60
C GLU A 162 -13.50 20.39 -9.61
N ARG A 163 -12.86 21.47 -9.16
CA ARG A 163 -12.34 22.54 -10.05
C ARG A 163 -11.11 22.12 -10.83
N SER A 164 -10.34 21.16 -10.33
CA SER A 164 -9.08 20.72 -10.94
C SER A 164 -9.27 19.70 -12.07
N ILE A 165 -10.41 19.00 -12.09
CA ILE A 165 -10.72 18.00 -13.11
C ILE A 165 -11.59 18.64 -14.21
N GLY A 166 -11.12 18.60 -15.45
CA GLY A 166 -11.81 19.24 -16.58
C GLY A 166 -11.43 18.62 -17.94
N PRO A 167 -11.89 19.21 -19.06
CA PRO A 167 -11.73 18.64 -20.40
C PRO A 167 -10.28 18.45 -20.86
N LYS A 168 -9.31 19.09 -20.19
CA LYS A 168 -7.87 18.96 -20.48
C LYS A 168 -7.21 17.88 -19.61
N THR A 169 -7.89 17.42 -18.58
CA THR A 169 -7.36 16.38 -17.69
C THR A 169 -7.25 15.06 -18.44
N LYS A 170 -6.05 14.47 -18.43
CA LYS A 170 -5.77 13.17 -19.05
C LYS A 170 -5.58 12.07 -18.03
N LEU A 171 -5.14 12.44 -16.84
CA LEU A 171 -4.92 11.51 -15.73
C LEU A 171 -5.23 12.19 -14.41
N VAL A 172 -5.85 11.43 -13.51
CA VAL A 172 -5.93 11.73 -12.09
C VAL A 172 -5.13 10.66 -11.35
N ALA A 173 -4.10 11.07 -10.60
CA ALA A 173 -3.31 10.17 -9.76
C ALA A 173 -3.66 10.43 -8.30
N ILE A 174 -4.21 9.42 -7.62
CA ILE A 174 -4.73 9.54 -6.26
C ILE A 174 -4.40 8.31 -5.41
N GLY A 175 -3.95 8.54 -4.17
CA GLY A 175 -3.79 7.47 -3.17
C GLY A 175 -5.14 7.01 -2.62
N ALA A 176 -5.35 5.70 -2.51
CA ALA A 176 -6.53 5.16 -1.82
C ALA A 176 -6.49 5.46 -0.32
N ALA A 177 -5.28 5.50 0.26
CA ALA A 177 -5.07 5.93 1.64
C ALA A 177 -3.72 6.62 1.81
N SER A 178 -3.69 7.68 2.64
CA SER A 178 -2.46 8.39 2.99
C SER A 178 -1.57 7.52 3.87
N ASN A 179 -0.34 7.29 3.42
CA ASN A 179 0.68 6.60 4.20
C ASN A 179 1.19 7.45 5.40
N ALA A 180 0.94 8.74 5.39
CA ALA A 180 1.31 9.68 6.44
C ALA A 180 0.22 9.80 7.51
N LEU A 181 -1.01 10.15 7.14
CA LEU A 181 -2.09 10.52 8.04
C LEU A 181 -3.12 9.39 8.27
N GLY A 182 -3.10 8.35 7.44
CA GLY A 182 -4.07 7.27 7.50
C GLY A 182 -5.42 7.59 6.85
N THR A 183 -5.64 8.80 6.33
CA THR A 183 -6.87 9.20 5.63
C THR A 183 -7.18 8.23 4.49
N ILE A 184 -8.39 7.70 4.42
CA ILE A 184 -8.90 6.96 3.27
C ILE A 184 -9.68 7.92 2.37
N ASN A 185 -9.33 7.97 1.09
CA ASN A 185 -9.98 8.81 0.10
C ASN A 185 -11.15 8.08 -0.57
N ASP A 186 -12.21 8.81 -0.92
CA ASP A 186 -13.31 8.29 -1.73
C ASP A 186 -12.89 8.21 -3.20
N VAL A 187 -12.00 7.23 -3.50
CA VAL A 187 -11.46 7.05 -4.86
C VAL A 187 -12.55 6.72 -5.87
N LYS A 188 -13.65 6.07 -5.45
CA LYS A 188 -14.77 5.74 -6.35
C LYS A 188 -15.44 6.98 -6.92
N SER A 189 -15.72 7.98 -6.07
CA SER A 189 -16.24 9.29 -6.51
C SER A 189 -15.26 10.00 -7.45
N VAL A 190 -13.96 9.96 -7.12
CA VAL A 190 -12.91 10.60 -7.93
C VAL A 190 -12.79 9.95 -9.30
N ILE A 191 -12.86 8.61 -9.38
CA ILE A 191 -12.84 7.85 -10.63
C ILE A 191 -14.03 8.25 -11.50
N ALA A 192 -15.23 8.27 -10.95
CA ALA A 192 -16.43 8.66 -11.69
C ALA A 192 -16.34 10.10 -12.25
N MET A 193 -15.78 11.02 -11.46
CA MET A 193 -15.56 12.40 -11.86
C MET A 193 -14.51 12.50 -13.00
N ALA A 194 -13.39 11.80 -12.87
CA ALA A 194 -12.33 11.77 -13.88
C ALA A 194 -12.82 11.18 -15.21
N HIS A 195 -13.53 10.04 -15.14
CA HIS A 195 -14.10 9.40 -16.33
C HIS A 195 -15.14 10.29 -17.02
N SER A 196 -15.94 11.05 -16.26
CA SER A 196 -16.89 12.02 -16.83
C SER A 196 -16.19 13.15 -17.61
N ALA A 197 -14.94 13.45 -17.28
CA ALA A 197 -14.09 14.41 -17.97
C ALA A 197 -13.25 13.76 -19.11
N GLY A 198 -13.30 12.43 -19.27
CA GLY A 198 -12.50 11.66 -20.24
C GLY A 198 -11.06 11.40 -19.78
N ALA A 199 -10.78 11.50 -18.48
CA ALA A 199 -9.48 11.25 -17.89
C ALA A 199 -9.34 9.84 -17.35
N LEU A 200 -8.15 9.24 -17.45
CA LEU A 200 -7.78 7.99 -16.80
C LEU A 200 -7.48 8.19 -15.32
N VAL A 201 -7.53 7.13 -14.53
CA VAL A 201 -7.22 7.19 -13.09
C VAL A 201 -6.18 6.15 -12.70
N PHE A 202 -5.08 6.62 -12.08
CA PHE A 202 -4.10 5.79 -11.39
C PHE A 202 -4.35 5.86 -9.88
N VAL A 203 -4.57 4.71 -9.25
CA VAL A 203 -4.77 4.60 -7.80
C VAL A 203 -3.51 4.04 -7.14
N ASP A 204 -2.90 4.79 -6.22
CA ASP A 204 -1.89 4.25 -5.30
C ASP A 204 -2.59 3.54 -4.14
N ALA A 205 -2.55 2.20 -4.14
CA ALA A 205 -3.14 1.37 -3.11
C ALA A 205 -2.08 0.79 -2.13
N VAL A 206 -0.83 1.26 -2.17
CA VAL A 206 0.27 0.71 -1.36
C VAL A 206 -0.07 0.70 0.13
N HIS A 207 -0.60 1.79 0.65
CA HIS A 207 -0.98 1.89 2.06
C HIS A 207 -2.40 1.39 2.36
N TYR A 208 -3.21 1.21 1.34
CA TYR A 208 -4.59 0.73 1.48
C TYR A 208 -4.69 -0.81 1.48
N ALA A 209 -3.89 -1.48 0.64
CA ALA A 209 -3.93 -2.93 0.44
C ALA A 209 -3.79 -3.78 1.71
N PRO A 210 -3.00 -3.42 2.75
CA PRO A 210 -2.95 -4.20 4.00
C PRO A 210 -4.19 -4.04 4.90
N HIS A 211 -5.09 -3.10 4.61
CA HIS A 211 -6.18 -2.71 5.51
C HIS A 211 -7.58 -2.97 4.98
N ALA A 212 -7.74 -3.14 3.66
CA ALA A 212 -9.03 -3.37 3.02
C ALA A 212 -8.93 -4.29 1.81
N LEU A 213 -9.93 -5.13 1.61
CA LEU A 213 -10.03 -5.95 0.40
C LEU A 213 -10.46 -5.08 -0.78
N ILE A 214 -9.63 -5.06 -1.81
CA ILE A 214 -9.83 -4.25 -3.01
C ILE A 214 -10.73 -4.98 -4.01
N ASP A 215 -11.60 -4.24 -4.69
CA ASP A 215 -12.39 -4.69 -5.83
C ASP A 215 -12.25 -3.69 -6.98
N VAL A 216 -11.34 -4.00 -7.92
CA VAL A 216 -11.05 -3.09 -9.04
C VAL A 216 -12.21 -2.96 -10.03
N LYS A 217 -13.08 -3.99 -10.12
CA LYS A 217 -14.28 -3.93 -10.94
C LYS A 217 -15.33 -2.99 -10.35
N GLU A 218 -15.46 -3.00 -9.03
CA GLU A 218 -16.37 -2.09 -8.33
C GLU A 218 -15.85 -0.64 -8.35
N LEU A 219 -14.53 -0.46 -8.22
CA LEU A 219 -13.89 0.86 -8.28
C LEU A 219 -13.87 1.43 -9.70
N ASP A 220 -13.72 0.57 -10.71
CA ASP A 220 -13.57 0.92 -12.13
C ASP A 220 -12.33 1.78 -12.43
N CYS A 221 -11.25 1.66 -11.64
CA CYS A 221 -9.99 2.37 -11.91
C CYS A 221 -9.28 1.80 -13.14
N ASP A 222 -8.49 2.63 -13.82
CA ASP A 222 -7.75 2.25 -15.02
C ASP A 222 -6.44 1.56 -14.67
N PHE A 223 -5.77 2.07 -13.62
CA PHE A 223 -4.53 1.53 -13.09
C PHE A 223 -4.55 1.53 -11.58
N MET A 224 -3.86 0.55 -10.98
CA MET A 224 -3.64 0.51 -9.54
C MET A 224 -2.26 -0.06 -9.23
N GLY A 225 -1.50 0.65 -8.38
CA GLY A 225 -0.17 0.22 -7.94
C GLY A 225 -0.14 -0.21 -6.47
N MET A 226 0.63 -1.29 -6.17
CA MET A 226 0.87 -1.72 -4.80
C MET A 226 2.24 -2.38 -4.64
N SER A 227 2.67 -2.62 -3.39
CA SER A 227 3.93 -3.30 -3.06
C SER A 227 3.70 -4.32 -1.96
N ALA A 228 4.05 -5.58 -2.22
CA ALA A 228 3.72 -6.71 -1.34
C ALA A 228 4.34 -6.62 0.07
N TYR A 229 5.49 -5.95 0.21
CA TYR A 229 6.14 -5.77 1.51
C TYR A 229 5.33 -4.92 2.52
N LYS A 230 4.27 -4.25 2.06
CA LYS A 230 3.33 -3.53 2.93
C LYS A 230 2.25 -4.46 3.52
N PHE A 231 2.03 -5.62 2.92
CA PHE A 231 1.04 -6.59 3.37
C PHE A 231 1.66 -8.01 3.47
N TYR A 232 2.70 -8.10 4.31
CA TYR A 232 3.33 -9.34 4.80
C TYR A 232 4.14 -10.11 3.75
N GLY A 233 4.39 -9.54 2.57
CA GLY A 233 5.13 -10.14 1.46
C GLY A 233 6.58 -9.63 1.31
N PRO A 234 7.29 -10.09 0.28
CA PRO A 234 8.61 -9.60 -0.08
C PRO A 234 8.56 -8.23 -0.78
N HIS A 235 9.73 -7.65 -1.05
CA HIS A 235 9.86 -6.40 -1.81
C HIS A 235 9.63 -6.67 -3.30
N ILE A 236 8.36 -6.66 -3.69
CA ILE A 236 7.89 -6.78 -5.06
C ILE A 236 6.72 -5.83 -5.30
N GLY A 237 6.67 -5.22 -6.50
CA GLY A 237 5.57 -4.37 -6.93
C GLY A 237 4.54 -5.14 -7.75
N VAL A 238 3.30 -4.68 -7.69
CA VAL A 238 2.18 -5.19 -8.49
C VAL A 238 1.48 -4.02 -9.14
N LEU A 239 1.23 -4.11 -10.43
CA LEU A 239 0.45 -3.19 -11.22
C LEU A 239 -0.78 -3.90 -11.77
N PHE A 240 -1.95 -3.46 -11.36
CA PHE A 240 -3.19 -3.72 -12.08
C PHE A 240 -3.36 -2.66 -13.17
N ALA A 241 -3.73 -3.09 -14.36
CA ALA A 241 -4.30 -2.22 -15.39
C ALA A 241 -5.42 -2.95 -16.11
N LYS A 242 -6.47 -2.22 -16.52
CA LYS A 242 -7.47 -2.78 -17.41
C LYS A 242 -6.79 -3.33 -18.66
N ARG A 243 -7.20 -4.50 -19.13
CA ARG A 243 -6.54 -5.21 -20.23
C ARG A 243 -6.35 -4.34 -21.46
N GLU A 244 -7.37 -3.55 -21.83
CA GLU A 244 -7.31 -2.64 -22.98
C GLU A 244 -6.19 -1.61 -22.88
N HIS A 245 -5.79 -1.20 -21.65
CA HIS A 245 -4.68 -0.28 -21.48
C HIS A 245 -3.34 -0.96 -21.72
N TYR A 246 -3.15 -2.22 -21.28
CA TYR A 246 -1.95 -2.98 -21.66
C TYR A 246 -1.84 -3.16 -23.16
N GLU A 247 -2.94 -3.40 -23.87
CA GLU A 247 -2.96 -3.59 -25.32
C GLU A 247 -2.71 -2.29 -26.10
N GLN A 248 -3.06 -1.13 -25.55
CA GLN A 248 -2.93 0.19 -26.22
C GLN A 248 -1.63 0.93 -25.88
N ILE A 249 -1.07 0.70 -24.69
CA ILE A 249 0.13 1.39 -24.23
C ILE A 249 1.38 0.74 -24.84
N ASN A 250 2.22 1.56 -25.47
CA ASN A 250 3.51 1.11 -25.97
C ASN A 250 4.56 1.15 -24.86
N PHE A 251 4.66 0.07 -24.11
CA PHE A 251 5.68 -0.05 -23.06
C PHE A 251 7.08 -0.18 -23.68
N PRO A 252 8.09 0.52 -23.13
CA PRO A 252 9.49 0.33 -23.51
C PRO A 252 9.94 -1.11 -23.21
N ARG A 253 10.26 -1.87 -24.24
CA ARG A 253 10.64 -3.28 -24.16
C ARG A 253 11.72 -3.64 -25.16
N LEU A 254 12.42 -4.77 -24.92
CA LEU A 254 13.34 -5.33 -25.88
C LEU A 254 12.58 -5.90 -27.08
N VAL A 255 13.19 -5.87 -28.27
CA VAL A 255 12.57 -6.40 -29.50
C VAL A 255 12.06 -7.84 -29.35
N PRO A 256 12.81 -8.79 -28.72
CA PRO A 256 12.34 -10.17 -28.55
C PRO A 256 11.43 -10.39 -27.33
N ALA A 257 11.15 -9.34 -26.52
CA ALA A 257 10.27 -9.49 -25.36
C ALA A 257 8.80 -9.62 -25.78
N PRO A 258 7.95 -10.27 -24.95
CA PRO A 258 6.53 -10.41 -25.20
C PRO A 258 5.87 -9.06 -25.52
N ASP A 259 4.89 -9.06 -26.44
CA ASP A 259 4.11 -7.89 -26.85
C ASP A 259 2.61 -7.97 -26.47
N TYR A 260 2.27 -8.92 -25.62
CA TYR A 260 0.94 -9.18 -25.11
C TYR A 260 0.81 -8.89 -23.60
N ALA A 261 -0.41 -8.63 -23.16
CA ALA A 261 -0.75 -8.36 -21.77
C ALA A 261 -0.61 -9.61 -20.88
N PRO A 262 -0.08 -9.48 -19.68
CA PRO A 262 0.47 -8.28 -19.04
C PRO A 262 2.00 -8.16 -19.21
N GLU A 263 2.65 -9.16 -19.82
CA GLU A 263 4.12 -9.27 -19.88
C GLU A 263 4.77 -8.15 -20.68
N ASN A 264 4.03 -7.47 -21.58
CA ASN A 264 4.52 -6.29 -22.29
C ASN A 264 4.88 -5.12 -21.36
N ALA A 265 4.33 -5.08 -20.13
CA ALA A 265 4.66 -4.09 -19.10
C ALA A 265 5.79 -4.54 -18.16
N GLU A 266 6.28 -5.77 -18.30
CA GLU A 266 7.35 -6.32 -17.48
C GLU A 266 8.70 -6.22 -18.22
N SER A 267 9.71 -5.66 -17.54
CA SER A 267 11.01 -5.40 -18.15
C SER A 267 12.05 -6.45 -17.74
N GLY A 268 12.46 -7.29 -18.71
CA GLY A 268 13.48 -8.31 -18.49
C GLY A 268 13.00 -9.49 -17.66
N THR A 269 13.93 -10.37 -17.28
CA THR A 269 13.64 -11.51 -16.39
C THR A 269 13.15 -11.02 -15.03
N MET A 270 11.98 -11.47 -14.63
CA MET A 270 11.33 -11.04 -13.41
C MET A 270 11.99 -11.68 -12.15
N ASN A 271 11.71 -11.11 -11.00
CA ASN A 271 12.06 -11.69 -9.70
C ASN A 271 11.09 -12.83 -9.38
N HIS A 272 11.37 -14.05 -9.84
CA HIS A 272 10.49 -15.21 -9.76
C HIS A 272 10.17 -15.58 -8.30
N GLU A 273 11.19 -15.69 -7.45
CA GLU A 273 11.01 -15.98 -6.01
C GLU A 273 10.22 -14.87 -5.30
N GLY A 274 10.37 -13.62 -5.74
CA GLY A 274 9.58 -12.50 -5.24
C GLY A 274 8.11 -12.59 -5.64
N MET A 275 7.80 -13.01 -6.86
CA MET A 275 6.41 -13.25 -7.31
C MET A 275 5.77 -14.39 -6.53
N VAL A 276 6.50 -15.51 -6.33
CA VAL A 276 6.05 -16.63 -5.49
C VAL A 276 5.78 -16.16 -4.06
N GLY A 277 6.70 -15.41 -3.47
CA GLY A 277 6.53 -14.87 -2.12
C GLY A 277 5.39 -13.86 -2.00
N ALA A 278 5.16 -13.05 -3.04
CA ALA A 278 4.04 -12.11 -3.07
C ALA A 278 2.69 -12.84 -3.12
N ALA A 279 2.57 -13.91 -3.93
CA ALA A 279 1.39 -14.77 -3.93
C ALA A 279 1.20 -15.45 -2.58
N ALA A 280 2.26 -16.01 -2.01
CA ALA A 280 2.24 -16.64 -0.69
C ALA A 280 1.78 -15.69 0.42
N ALA A 281 2.03 -14.38 0.33
CA ALA A 281 1.52 -13.41 1.30
C ALA A 281 -0.02 -13.29 1.25
N VAL A 282 -0.59 -13.27 0.06
CA VAL A 282 -2.05 -13.25 -0.13
C VAL A 282 -2.68 -14.58 0.33
N GLU A 283 -2.06 -15.70 -0.02
CA GLU A 283 -2.51 -17.04 0.42
C GLU A 283 -2.43 -17.19 1.94
N TYR A 284 -1.36 -16.68 2.55
CA TYR A 284 -1.22 -16.64 4.01
C TYR A 284 -2.38 -15.87 4.65
N LEU A 285 -2.67 -14.65 4.16
CA LEU A 285 -3.82 -13.90 4.66
C LEU A 285 -5.12 -14.69 4.50
N ALA A 286 -5.36 -15.29 3.34
CA ALA A 286 -6.53 -16.11 3.09
C ALA A 286 -6.60 -17.33 4.04
N SER A 287 -5.46 -17.95 4.37
CA SER A 287 -5.41 -19.12 5.26
C SER A 287 -5.88 -18.85 6.69
N LEU A 288 -5.91 -17.58 7.10
CA LEU A 288 -6.42 -17.16 8.41
C LEU A 288 -7.96 -17.12 8.47
N GLY A 289 -8.63 -17.16 7.32
CA GLY A 289 -10.10 -17.11 7.22
C GLY A 289 -10.73 -18.49 7.12
N GLY A 290 -12.02 -18.60 7.42
CA GLY A 290 -12.80 -19.85 7.45
C GLY A 290 -13.82 -19.99 6.30
N GLY A 291 -13.58 -19.38 5.14
CA GLY A 291 -14.47 -19.47 3.96
C GLY A 291 -14.13 -20.62 3.02
N VAL A 292 -14.84 -20.70 1.90
CA VAL A 292 -14.71 -21.79 0.91
C VAL A 292 -13.87 -21.39 -0.33
N SER A 293 -13.52 -20.13 -0.48
CA SER A 293 -12.68 -19.62 -1.56
C SER A 293 -11.64 -18.62 -1.03
N LEU A 294 -10.56 -18.41 -1.78
CA LEU A 294 -9.51 -17.43 -1.42
C LEU A 294 -10.12 -16.05 -1.17
N ARG A 295 -10.96 -15.55 -2.06
CA ARG A 295 -11.55 -14.21 -1.92
C ARG A 295 -12.54 -14.11 -0.75
N GLU A 296 -13.31 -15.16 -0.46
CA GLU A 296 -14.19 -15.18 0.72
C GLU A 296 -13.38 -15.18 2.02
N ASN A 297 -12.32 -15.99 2.09
CA ASN A 297 -11.38 -15.99 3.20
C ASN A 297 -10.78 -14.62 3.43
N LEU A 298 -10.27 -13.97 2.39
CA LEU A 298 -9.75 -12.62 2.48
C LEU A 298 -10.80 -11.62 2.99
N ARG A 299 -12.03 -11.71 2.52
CA ARG A 299 -13.12 -10.83 2.99
C ARG A 299 -13.32 -10.97 4.50
N ASN A 300 -13.35 -12.21 5.00
CA ASN A 300 -13.51 -12.48 6.43
C ASN A 300 -12.33 -11.93 7.23
N VAL A 301 -11.10 -12.17 6.76
CA VAL A 301 -9.87 -11.68 7.42
C VAL A 301 -9.82 -10.15 7.45
N PHE A 302 -10.08 -9.49 6.33
CA PHE A 302 -10.06 -8.02 6.29
C PHE A 302 -11.16 -7.40 7.14
N HIS A 303 -12.35 -8.00 7.20
CA HIS A 303 -13.44 -7.53 8.06
C HIS A 303 -13.07 -7.59 9.54
N GLU A 304 -12.58 -8.74 10.01
CA GLU A 304 -12.21 -8.95 11.41
C GLU A 304 -10.99 -8.11 11.82
N THR A 305 -9.96 -8.09 10.96
CA THR A 305 -8.75 -7.30 11.24
C THR A 305 -9.04 -5.80 11.22
N HIS A 306 -9.92 -5.33 10.34
CA HIS A 306 -10.38 -3.94 10.34
C HIS A 306 -11.06 -3.58 11.67
N THR A 307 -12.03 -4.39 12.11
CA THR A 307 -12.76 -4.17 13.36
C THR A 307 -11.83 -4.12 14.57
N ARG A 308 -10.90 -5.10 14.67
CA ARG A 308 -9.92 -5.15 15.74
C ARG A 308 -8.97 -3.95 15.72
N ASN A 309 -8.41 -3.64 14.56
CA ASN A 309 -7.45 -2.56 14.42
C ASN A 309 -8.09 -1.18 14.61
N ALA A 310 -9.37 -1.00 14.26
CA ALA A 310 -10.13 0.22 14.56
C ALA A 310 -10.26 0.42 16.09
N THR A 311 -10.52 -0.65 16.84
CA THR A 311 -10.58 -0.61 18.30
C THR A 311 -9.22 -0.25 18.92
N LEU A 312 -8.14 -0.89 18.48
CA LEU A 312 -6.78 -0.60 18.92
C LEU A 312 -6.38 0.84 18.61
N PHE A 313 -6.70 1.28 17.40
CA PHE A 313 -6.43 2.65 16.96
C PHE A 313 -7.21 3.69 17.81
N ALA A 314 -8.50 3.48 18.04
CA ALA A 314 -9.32 4.38 18.85
C ALA A 314 -8.78 4.49 20.29
N ARG A 315 -8.33 3.37 20.89
CA ARG A 315 -7.69 3.35 22.19
C ARG A 315 -6.42 4.21 22.21
N LEU A 316 -5.53 4.02 21.23
CA LEU A 316 -4.30 4.80 21.08
C LEU A 316 -4.60 6.28 20.87
N TRP A 317 -5.49 6.61 19.93
CA TRP A 317 -5.88 7.99 19.62
C TRP A 317 -6.42 8.71 20.84
N ASN A 318 -7.40 8.11 21.54
CA ASN A 318 -8.05 8.74 22.70
C ASN A 318 -7.07 8.98 23.86
N ALA A 319 -6.16 8.04 24.11
CA ALA A 319 -5.15 8.22 25.14
C ALA A 319 -4.16 9.33 24.77
N LEU A 320 -3.61 9.32 23.56
CA LEU A 320 -2.61 10.31 23.15
C LEU A 320 -3.23 11.71 22.98
N SER A 321 -4.46 11.83 22.51
CA SER A 321 -5.15 13.13 22.37
C SER A 321 -5.41 13.82 23.72
N SER A 322 -5.41 13.08 24.83
CA SER A 322 -5.55 13.63 26.19
C SER A 322 -4.23 14.12 26.79
N MET A 323 -3.10 13.85 26.14
CA MET A 323 -1.77 14.22 26.62
C MET A 323 -1.42 15.66 26.18
N PRO A 324 -1.18 16.62 27.09
CA PRO A 324 -1.00 18.04 26.72
C PRO A 324 0.18 18.32 25.80
N ARG A 325 1.20 17.44 25.80
CA ARG A 325 2.42 17.57 24.98
C ARG A 325 2.35 16.87 23.65
N VAL A 326 1.25 16.15 23.36
CA VAL A 326 1.10 15.38 22.13
C VAL A 326 0.15 16.08 21.19
N LYS A 327 0.58 16.29 19.96
CA LYS A 327 -0.29 16.77 18.88
C LYS A 327 -0.49 15.67 17.86
N LEU A 328 -1.75 15.34 17.57
CA LEU A 328 -2.14 14.32 16.59
C LEU A 328 -2.44 14.98 15.23
N TYR A 329 -2.25 14.22 14.16
CA TYR A 329 -2.51 14.64 12.79
C TYR A 329 -3.35 13.60 12.04
N GLY A 330 -4.17 14.09 11.12
CA GLY A 330 -5.09 13.27 10.32
C GLY A 330 -6.48 13.13 10.97
N PRO A 331 -7.39 12.39 10.32
CA PRO A 331 -8.78 12.29 10.73
C PRO A 331 -8.95 11.50 12.05
N PRO A 332 -9.98 11.80 12.86
CA PRO A 332 -10.28 11.06 14.10
C PRO A 332 -10.78 9.62 13.83
N PRO A 333 -10.91 8.77 14.89
CA PRO A 333 -11.24 7.34 14.74
C PRO A 333 -12.58 7.02 14.09
N ASP A 334 -13.53 7.93 14.13
CA ASP A 334 -14.87 7.80 13.53
C ASP A 334 -14.93 8.15 12.03
N SER A 335 -13.81 8.59 11.48
CA SER A 335 -13.65 8.88 10.05
C SER A 335 -13.16 7.64 9.26
N ALA A 336 -13.33 7.67 7.93
CA ALA A 336 -12.73 6.67 7.04
C ALA A 336 -11.20 6.76 7.09
N ARG A 337 -10.55 5.75 7.70
CA ARG A 337 -9.10 5.74 7.90
C ARG A 337 -8.49 4.35 8.05
N THR A 338 -7.18 4.26 7.81
CA THR A 338 -6.34 3.13 8.21
C THR A 338 -5.92 3.28 9.69
N PRO A 339 -5.51 2.21 10.38
CA PRO A 339 -5.06 2.27 11.78
C PRO A 339 -3.62 2.83 11.90
N THR A 340 -3.39 3.98 11.26
CA THR A 340 -2.09 4.67 11.17
C THR A 340 -2.19 6.03 11.82
N LEU A 341 -1.44 6.26 12.88
CA LEU A 341 -1.41 7.49 13.66
C LEU A 341 -0.13 8.28 13.38
N ALA A 342 -0.28 9.56 13.05
CA ALA A 342 0.81 10.54 12.96
C ALA A 342 0.73 11.50 14.16
N PHE A 343 1.86 11.74 14.84
CA PHE A 343 1.90 12.63 15.99
C PHE A 343 3.27 13.26 16.22
N THR A 344 3.30 14.38 16.96
CA THR A 344 4.50 15.02 17.49
C THR A 344 4.41 15.14 19.01
N ILE A 345 5.56 15.27 19.68
CA ILE A 345 5.66 15.45 21.13
C ILE A 345 6.45 16.73 21.39
N ASP A 346 5.85 17.69 22.09
CA ASP A 346 6.49 18.95 22.42
C ASP A 346 7.81 18.75 23.20
N GLY A 347 8.86 19.41 22.72
CA GLY A 347 10.21 19.32 23.30
C GLY A 347 11.07 18.19 22.77
N TYR A 348 10.57 17.40 21.79
CA TYR A 348 11.35 16.37 21.12
C TYR A 348 11.29 16.53 19.60
N THR A 349 12.40 16.22 18.92
CA THR A 349 12.35 15.93 17.48
C THR A 349 11.67 14.57 17.26
N SER A 350 11.16 14.35 16.05
CA SER A 350 10.58 13.04 15.71
C SER A 350 11.58 11.89 15.85
N THR A 351 12.85 12.16 15.51
CA THR A 351 13.97 11.23 15.63
C THR A 351 14.29 10.90 17.09
N ASP A 352 14.42 11.91 17.97
CA ASP A 352 14.74 11.71 19.39
C ASP A 352 13.64 10.93 20.11
N ALA A 353 12.37 11.28 19.85
CA ALA A 353 11.26 10.58 20.49
C ALA A 353 11.17 9.12 20.00
N ALA A 354 11.29 8.85 18.70
CA ALA A 354 11.31 7.49 18.16
C ALA A 354 12.50 6.68 18.71
N GLY A 355 13.68 7.31 18.84
CA GLY A 355 14.85 6.70 19.47
C GLY A 355 14.60 6.26 20.91
N ARG A 356 14.03 7.14 21.75
CA ARG A 356 13.68 6.81 23.15
C ARG A 356 12.61 5.72 23.28
N LEU A 357 11.64 5.72 22.38
CA LEU A 357 10.63 4.66 22.33
C LEU A 357 11.26 3.32 21.91
N SER A 358 12.21 3.34 20.97
CA SER A 358 12.90 2.13 20.52
C SER A 358 13.71 1.48 21.64
N GLU A 359 14.31 2.25 22.56
CA GLU A 359 15.01 1.72 23.74
C GLU A 359 14.10 0.87 24.64
N LYS A 360 12.78 1.11 24.59
CA LYS A 360 11.75 0.33 25.31
C LYS A 360 11.13 -0.79 24.46
N GLY A 361 11.75 -1.13 23.32
CA GLY A 361 11.26 -2.16 22.40
C GLY A 361 10.02 -1.74 21.60
N LEU A 362 9.77 -0.44 21.43
CA LEU A 362 8.66 0.09 20.64
C LEU A 362 9.22 0.67 19.34
N PHE A 363 9.05 -0.04 18.23
CA PHE A 363 9.63 0.32 16.94
C PHE A 363 8.62 1.08 16.09
N LEU A 364 8.86 2.39 15.96
CA LEU A 364 8.04 3.33 15.21
C LEU A 364 8.87 3.97 14.10
N SER A 365 8.22 4.35 13.01
CA SER A 365 8.85 5.18 11.98
C SER A 365 8.74 6.67 12.31
N HIS A 366 9.68 7.48 11.78
CA HIS A 366 9.72 8.94 11.97
C HIS A 366 10.20 9.63 10.70
N GLY A 367 9.91 10.92 10.53
CA GLY A 367 10.30 11.72 9.37
C GLY A 367 9.13 12.07 8.45
N ASP A 368 9.38 12.21 7.14
CA ASP A 368 8.38 12.58 6.13
C ASP A 368 7.76 11.42 5.36
N PHE A 369 8.36 10.23 5.39
CA PHE A 369 7.88 9.00 4.75
C PHE A 369 7.64 9.11 3.23
N TYR A 370 8.40 9.96 2.53
CA TYR A 370 8.12 10.35 1.14
C TYR A 370 6.72 10.98 0.93
N ALA A 371 6.07 11.42 1.99
CA ALA A 371 4.88 12.28 1.97
C ALA A 371 5.30 13.74 2.23
N TYR A 372 6.37 14.17 1.56
CA TYR A 372 7.04 15.46 1.75
C TYR A 372 6.05 16.63 1.71
N THR A 373 5.17 16.65 0.70
CA THR A 373 4.22 17.75 0.50
C THR A 373 3.30 17.95 1.71
N ILE A 374 2.74 16.88 2.30
CA ILE A 374 1.88 17.03 3.49
C ILE A 374 2.66 17.44 4.71
N VAL A 375 3.89 16.97 4.90
CA VAL A 375 4.76 17.38 6.02
C VAL A 375 5.09 18.86 5.92
N GLU A 376 5.38 19.37 4.73
CA GLU A 376 5.60 20.80 4.46
C GLU A 376 4.33 21.62 4.74
N ARG A 377 3.17 21.17 4.26
CA ARG A 377 1.86 21.84 4.48
C ARG A 377 1.48 21.94 5.96
N LEU A 378 1.86 20.96 6.77
CA LEU A 378 1.65 20.95 8.22
C LEU A 378 2.69 21.77 8.98
N GLY A 379 3.72 22.33 8.31
CA GLY A 379 4.79 23.10 8.92
C GLY A 379 5.77 22.27 9.75
N LEU A 380 5.92 20.97 9.41
CA LEU A 380 6.74 20.00 10.16
C LEU A 380 8.10 19.72 9.49
N HIS A 381 8.37 20.29 8.33
CA HIS A 381 9.66 20.12 7.66
C HIS A 381 10.77 20.89 8.40
N PRO A 382 11.99 20.34 8.56
CA PRO A 382 12.48 19.05 8.02
C PRO A 382 12.23 17.82 8.92
N GLU A 383 11.78 18.00 10.14
CA GLU A 383 11.72 16.95 11.16
C GLU A 383 10.65 15.87 10.91
N GLY A 384 9.53 16.24 10.27
CA GLY A 384 8.40 15.37 10.09
C GLY A 384 7.69 15.05 11.42
N PHE A 385 7.10 13.86 11.50
CA PHE A 385 6.39 13.37 12.68
C PHE A 385 6.74 11.91 12.98
N ILE A 386 6.28 11.43 14.14
CA ILE A 386 6.32 10.00 14.50
C ILE A 386 5.08 9.34 13.91
N ARG A 387 5.23 8.14 13.39
CA ARG A 387 4.13 7.37 12.83
C ARG A 387 4.06 5.98 13.44
N ALA A 388 2.88 5.65 13.99
CA ALA A 388 2.55 4.34 14.52
C ALA A 388 1.41 3.71 13.71
N GLY A 389 1.52 2.44 13.32
CA GLY A 389 0.46 1.70 12.62
C GLY A 389 0.26 0.31 13.19
N CYS A 390 -1.00 -0.13 13.23
CA CYS A 390 -1.34 -1.48 13.68
C CYS A 390 -1.31 -2.46 12.50
N GLY A 391 -0.66 -3.61 12.69
CA GLY A 391 -0.71 -4.78 11.81
C GLY A 391 -1.68 -5.85 12.31
N ILE A 392 -1.79 -6.97 11.56
CA ILE A 392 -2.62 -8.12 11.98
C ILE A 392 -2.11 -8.80 13.28
N TYR A 393 -0.87 -8.53 13.67
CA TYR A 393 -0.21 -9.07 14.85
C TYR A 393 -0.16 -8.11 16.04
N THR A 394 -0.68 -6.89 15.92
CA THR A 394 -0.67 -5.90 17.02
C THR A 394 -1.65 -6.30 18.11
N THR A 395 -1.23 -6.17 19.38
CA THR A 395 -2.02 -6.51 20.57
C THR A 395 -2.40 -5.29 21.40
N GLU A 396 -3.42 -5.42 22.24
CA GLU A 396 -3.82 -4.38 23.20
C GLU A 396 -2.68 -4.03 24.16
N SER A 397 -1.94 -5.03 24.65
CA SER A 397 -0.82 -4.82 25.56
C SER A 397 0.32 -4.03 24.92
N GLU A 398 0.55 -4.20 23.62
CA GLU A 398 1.54 -3.38 22.88
C GLU A 398 1.06 -1.93 22.76
N ILE A 399 -0.23 -1.71 22.51
CA ILE A 399 -0.84 -0.35 22.49
C ILE A 399 -0.69 0.31 23.86
N ASP A 400 -0.98 -0.41 24.96
CA ASP A 400 -0.83 0.12 26.32
C ASP A 400 0.61 0.51 26.64
N ARG A 401 1.57 -0.35 26.27
CA ARG A 401 3.00 -0.04 26.39
C ARG A 401 3.40 1.22 25.62
N LEU A 402 2.85 1.42 24.41
CA LEU A 402 3.12 2.61 23.62
C LEU A 402 2.53 3.86 24.31
N ILE A 403 1.30 3.79 24.80
CA ILE A 403 0.63 4.88 25.52
C ILE A 403 1.45 5.27 26.76
N ASP A 404 1.83 4.30 27.58
CA ASP A 404 2.61 4.52 28.81
C ASP A 404 4.00 5.12 28.49
N ALA A 405 4.65 4.63 27.44
CA ALA A 405 5.97 5.11 27.06
C ALA A 405 5.95 6.54 26.52
N VAL A 406 4.92 6.93 25.73
CA VAL A 406 4.72 8.30 25.26
C VAL A 406 4.40 9.23 26.43
N GLY A 407 3.58 8.79 27.39
CA GLY A 407 3.25 9.57 28.59
C GLY A 407 4.44 9.86 29.51
N GLN A 408 5.55 9.15 29.36
CA GLN A 408 6.79 9.32 30.12
C GLN A 408 7.81 10.23 29.42
N LEU A 409 7.57 10.66 28.17
CA LEU A 409 8.37 11.63 27.44
C LEU A 409 7.90 13.05 27.71
#